data_9f46e9e48402e89115074da1fa45e9a5
#
_entry.id   9f46e9e48402e89115074da1fa45e9a5
#
_cell.length_a   1.000
_cell.length_b   1.000
_cell.length_c   1.000
_cell.angle_alpha   90.00
_cell.angle_beta   90.00
_cell.angle_gamma   90.00
#
_symmetry.space_group_name_H-M   'P 1'
#
loop_
_entity.id
_entity.type
_entity.pdbx_description
1 polymer ?
#
loop_
_entity_poly.entity_id
_entity_poly.type
_entity_poly.pdbx_seq_one_letter_code
_entity_poly.pdbx_strand_id
1 'polypeptide(L)'
;MCGLQVESCSRCENPSVVYQPYSGQRLCGRHLRASIRKRVSKDLRNQLSLPKDAREADGSPFRILAAVSGGKDSAIMLHMLFDILGKRRDVEIVAGVVDEGIDGYRSPSIDCVEELCSMMDVELVRIGYEDIGYQRMDEVVKIMPAIAEKNPDAKGMMPCSFCGVFRRQSLNTLAEKTNARAMALGHNLDDMAQSILMNLQKGEVERSVRLAPHTQTPIDGLPPRIVPLRWIPEQEIHALAMVMGLPFFHGECPHAAGAQRQASRNTVSYTHLRAHETLRY
;
A
#
# COMPACT_ATOMS: atom_id res chain seq x y z
N MET A 1 6.02 31.91 25.45
CA MET A 1 5.45 30.70 24.88
C MET A 1 4.87 31.08 23.51
N CYS A 2 5.57 30.72 22.43
CA CYS A 2 5.07 30.98 21.07
C CYS A 2 4.02 29.90 20.79
N GLY A 3 2.74 30.23 20.95
CA GLY A 3 1.66 29.31 20.61
C GLY A 3 1.68 29.07 19.11
N LEU A 4 1.85 27.80 18.70
CA LEU A 4 1.62 27.39 17.32
C LEU A 4 0.18 27.77 16.95
N GLN A 5 0.00 28.84 16.17
CA GLN A 5 -1.32 29.14 15.59
C GLN A 5 -1.63 28.07 14.54
N VAL A 6 -2.54 27.16 14.89
CA VAL A 6 -3.07 26.20 13.92
C VAL A 6 -3.97 26.97 12.96
N GLU A 7 -3.57 27.00 11.69
CA GLU A 7 -4.35 27.69 10.66
C GLU A 7 -5.67 26.96 10.35
N SER A 8 -6.70 27.73 10.02
CA SER A 8 -8.04 27.20 9.73
C SER A 8 -8.08 26.46 8.40
N CYS A 9 -9.02 25.55 8.28
CA CYS A 9 -9.32 24.84 7.04
C CYS A 9 -9.81 25.80 5.95
N SER A 10 -9.32 25.67 4.73
CA SER A 10 -9.74 26.50 3.59
C SER A 10 -11.24 26.37 3.22
N ARG A 11 -11.95 25.39 3.80
CA ARG A 11 -13.37 25.10 3.51
C ARG A 11 -14.31 25.25 4.69
N CYS A 12 -13.78 25.47 5.89
CA CYS A 12 -14.55 25.71 7.13
C CYS A 12 -13.62 26.24 8.23
N GLU A 13 -14.18 26.56 9.38
CA GLU A 13 -13.45 27.14 10.52
C GLU A 13 -12.69 26.14 11.38
N ASN A 14 -12.83 24.81 11.11
CA ASN A 14 -12.11 23.80 11.89
C ASN A 14 -10.59 23.90 11.67
N PRO A 15 -9.79 23.53 12.68
CA PRO A 15 -8.34 23.44 12.55
C PRO A 15 -7.92 22.55 11.37
N SER A 16 -6.93 23.01 10.60
CA SER A 16 -6.37 22.19 9.52
C SER A 16 -5.42 21.13 10.09
N VAL A 17 -5.40 19.95 9.43
CA VAL A 17 -4.51 18.83 9.78
C VAL A 17 -3.47 18.58 8.69
N VAL A 18 -3.65 19.15 7.51
CA VAL A 18 -2.71 19.02 6.38
C VAL A 18 -2.78 20.25 5.49
N TYR A 19 -1.64 20.61 4.91
CA TYR A 19 -1.52 21.52 3.79
C TYR A 19 -1.27 20.75 2.50
N GLN A 20 -2.05 21.02 1.46
CA GLN A 20 -1.90 20.44 0.12
C GLN A 20 -1.20 21.42 -0.81
N PRO A 21 0.12 21.31 -1.07
CA PRO A 21 0.88 22.25 -1.88
C PRO A 21 0.34 22.41 -3.29
N TYR A 22 -0.05 21.30 -3.90
CA TYR A 22 -0.55 21.25 -5.28
C TYR A 22 -1.91 21.96 -5.48
N SER A 23 -2.65 22.23 -4.42
CA SER A 23 -3.93 22.94 -4.47
C SER A 23 -3.94 24.25 -3.66
N GLY A 24 -2.89 24.52 -2.88
CA GLY A 24 -2.81 25.65 -1.94
C GLY A 24 -3.80 25.57 -0.79
N GLN A 25 -4.47 24.44 -0.57
CA GLN A 25 -5.53 24.31 0.43
C GLN A 25 -5.01 23.71 1.75
N ARG A 26 -5.51 24.24 2.85
CA ARG A 26 -5.41 23.64 4.17
C ARG A 26 -6.70 22.90 4.47
N LEU A 27 -6.62 21.64 4.87
CA LEU A 27 -7.81 20.82 5.10
C LEU A 27 -7.87 20.31 6.52
N CYS A 28 -9.05 20.38 7.14
CA CYS A 28 -9.37 19.64 8.37
C CYS A 28 -9.62 18.16 8.06
N GLY A 29 -9.65 17.30 9.07
CA GLY A 29 -9.83 15.86 8.91
C GLY A 29 -11.04 15.48 8.05
N ARG A 30 -12.20 16.14 8.24
CA ARG A 30 -13.41 15.89 7.44
C ARG A 30 -13.20 16.21 5.95
N HIS A 31 -12.60 17.36 5.65
CA HIS A 31 -12.38 17.78 4.26
C HIS A 31 -11.23 17.02 3.60
N LEU A 32 -10.21 16.60 4.37
CA LEU A 32 -9.17 15.70 3.91
C LEU A 32 -9.74 14.34 3.50
N ARG A 33 -10.54 13.70 4.38
CA ARG A 33 -11.23 12.44 4.06
C ARG A 33 -12.08 12.56 2.79
N ALA A 34 -12.88 13.62 2.67
CA ALA A 34 -13.72 13.85 1.49
C ALA A 34 -12.88 14.04 0.21
N SER A 35 -11.76 14.77 0.30
CA SER A 35 -10.82 14.97 -0.81
C SER A 35 -10.18 13.66 -1.27
N ILE A 36 -9.64 12.86 -0.35
CA ILE A 36 -9.04 11.56 -0.64
C ILE A 36 -10.09 10.62 -1.23
N ARG A 37 -11.26 10.47 -0.58
CA ARG A 37 -12.35 9.63 -1.06
C ARG A 37 -12.77 9.96 -2.50
N LYS A 38 -12.88 11.26 -2.83
CA LYS A 38 -13.24 11.70 -4.19
C LYS A 38 -12.20 11.26 -5.22
N ARG A 39 -10.90 11.45 -4.93
CA ARG A 39 -9.80 11.06 -5.82
C ARG A 39 -9.71 9.54 -5.98
N VAL A 40 -9.75 8.81 -4.89
CA VAL A 40 -9.74 7.34 -4.88
C VAL A 40 -10.94 6.78 -5.64
N SER A 41 -12.16 7.28 -5.38
CA SER A 41 -13.38 6.83 -6.08
C SER A 41 -13.32 7.10 -7.59
N LYS A 42 -12.74 8.23 -8.01
CA LYS A 42 -12.54 8.53 -9.45
C LYS A 42 -11.56 7.55 -10.08
N ASP A 43 -10.43 7.29 -9.42
CA ASP A 43 -9.39 6.43 -9.96
C ASP A 43 -9.78 4.94 -9.94
N LEU A 44 -10.48 4.47 -8.90
CA LEU A 44 -11.03 3.11 -8.85
C LEU A 44 -11.97 2.79 -10.02
N ARG A 45 -12.82 3.74 -10.42
CA ARG A 45 -13.68 3.56 -11.58
C ARG A 45 -12.89 3.32 -12.87
N ASN A 46 -11.76 3.99 -13.03
CA ASN A 46 -10.88 3.81 -14.19
C ASN A 46 -10.12 2.47 -14.12
N GLN A 47 -9.78 2.01 -12.91
CA GLN A 47 -9.02 0.77 -12.73
C GLN A 47 -9.89 -0.49 -12.79
N LEU A 48 -11.10 -0.47 -12.22
CA LEU A 48 -11.96 -1.66 -12.11
C LEU A 48 -13.04 -1.73 -13.19
N SER A 49 -13.56 -0.58 -13.65
CA SER A 49 -14.66 -0.51 -14.64
C SER A 49 -15.84 -1.45 -14.31
N LEU A 50 -16.20 -1.55 -13.01
CA LEU A 50 -17.24 -2.47 -12.55
C LEU A 50 -18.61 -2.15 -13.16
N PRO A 51 -19.34 -3.15 -13.68
CA PRO A 51 -20.70 -2.98 -14.18
C PRO A 51 -21.68 -2.64 -13.06
N LYS A 52 -22.95 -2.38 -13.40
CA LYS A 52 -24.03 -2.11 -12.42
C LYS A 52 -24.26 -3.32 -11.50
N ASP A 53 -24.18 -4.52 -12.03
CA ASP A 53 -24.11 -5.76 -11.28
C ASP A 53 -22.82 -6.47 -11.68
N ALA A 54 -21.93 -6.63 -10.72
CA ALA A 54 -20.60 -7.21 -10.92
C ALA A 54 -20.53 -8.68 -10.50
N ARG A 55 -21.68 -9.32 -10.17
CA ARG A 55 -21.69 -10.73 -9.79
C ARG A 55 -21.15 -11.63 -10.89
N GLU A 56 -20.52 -12.70 -10.44
CA GLU A 56 -20.08 -13.77 -11.30
C GLU A 56 -21.28 -14.55 -11.87
N ALA A 57 -21.04 -15.41 -12.86
CA ALA A 57 -22.10 -16.19 -13.50
C ALA A 57 -22.83 -17.16 -12.55
N ASP A 58 -22.19 -17.56 -11.45
CA ASP A 58 -22.74 -18.39 -10.39
C ASP A 58 -23.53 -17.58 -9.32
N GLY A 59 -23.61 -16.25 -9.48
CA GLY A 59 -24.28 -15.35 -8.55
C GLY A 59 -23.40 -14.88 -7.37
N SER A 60 -22.17 -15.36 -7.24
CA SER A 60 -21.23 -14.91 -6.22
C SER A 60 -20.79 -13.46 -6.42
N PRO A 61 -20.47 -12.70 -5.36
CA PRO A 61 -20.03 -11.32 -5.50
C PRO A 61 -18.64 -11.24 -6.17
N PHE A 62 -18.37 -10.12 -6.86
CA PHE A 62 -17.04 -9.78 -7.35
C PHE A 62 -16.11 -9.54 -6.16
N ARG A 63 -15.18 -10.44 -5.92
CA ARG A 63 -14.32 -10.41 -4.75
C ARG A 63 -13.02 -9.66 -5.02
N ILE A 64 -12.68 -8.72 -4.10
CA ILE A 64 -11.44 -7.95 -4.10
C ILE A 64 -10.61 -8.36 -2.91
N LEU A 65 -9.40 -8.86 -3.14
CA LEU A 65 -8.40 -9.08 -2.10
C LEU A 65 -7.68 -7.78 -1.80
N ALA A 66 -7.87 -7.21 -0.62
CA ALA A 66 -7.12 -6.06 -0.12
C ALA A 66 -5.86 -6.55 0.60
N ALA A 67 -4.68 -6.35 -0.01
CA ALA A 67 -3.41 -6.73 0.59
C ALA A 67 -3.05 -5.76 1.72
N VAL A 68 -3.16 -6.20 2.97
CA VAL A 68 -2.89 -5.40 4.15
C VAL A 68 -1.57 -5.81 4.80
N SER A 69 -0.72 -4.84 5.12
CA SER A 69 0.61 -5.07 5.68
C SER A 69 0.72 -4.72 7.17
N GLY A 70 -0.32 -4.10 7.74
CA GLY A 70 -0.29 -3.50 9.07
C GLY A 70 0.22 -2.06 9.09
N GLY A 71 0.72 -1.51 7.98
CA GLY A 71 1.13 -0.10 7.88
C GLY A 71 -0.03 0.84 7.52
N LYS A 72 0.16 2.14 7.78
CA LYS A 72 -0.82 3.21 7.55
C LYS A 72 -1.44 3.23 6.15
N ASP A 73 -0.62 2.95 5.12
CA ASP A 73 -1.06 3.03 3.72
C ASP A 73 -2.08 1.92 3.42
N SER A 74 -1.80 0.70 3.87
CA SER A 74 -2.72 -0.43 3.71
C SER A 74 -4.00 -0.28 4.55
N ALA A 75 -3.89 0.35 5.72
CA ALA A 75 -5.05 0.64 6.57
C ALA A 75 -6.00 1.64 5.89
N ILE A 76 -5.45 2.75 5.36
CA ILE A 76 -6.24 3.73 4.60
C ILE A 76 -6.78 3.14 3.30
N MET A 77 -6.01 2.30 2.60
CA MET A 77 -6.50 1.60 1.40
C MET A 77 -7.72 0.76 1.71
N LEU A 78 -7.66 -0.11 2.72
CA LEU A 78 -8.78 -0.96 3.13
C LEU A 78 -9.99 -0.12 3.51
N HIS A 79 -9.78 0.93 4.32
CA HIS A 79 -10.84 1.84 4.72
C HIS A 79 -11.51 2.54 3.52
N MET A 80 -10.73 3.03 2.55
CA MET A 80 -11.27 3.69 1.36
C MET A 80 -12.03 2.72 0.45
N LEU A 81 -11.55 1.51 0.27
CA LEU A 81 -12.26 0.47 -0.48
C LEU A 81 -13.62 0.19 0.14
N PHE A 82 -13.66 -0.01 1.47
CA PHE A 82 -14.89 -0.27 2.19
C PHE A 82 -15.87 0.93 2.15
N ASP A 83 -15.37 2.16 2.35
CA ASP A 83 -16.18 3.39 2.29
C ASP A 83 -16.79 3.65 0.89
N ILE A 84 -16.13 3.18 -0.18
CA ILE A 84 -16.56 3.39 -1.57
C ILE A 84 -17.39 2.23 -2.09
N LEU A 85 -16.98 1.00 -1.83
CA LEU A 85 -17.57 -0.22 -2.42
C LEU A 85 -18.36 -1.08 -1.44
N GLY A 86 -18.14 -0.97 -0.12
CA GLY A 86 -18.74 -1.84 0.90
C GLY A 86 -20.28 -1.78 1.00
N LYS A 87 -20.94 -0.79 0.37
CA LYS A 87 -22.39 -0.74 0.26
C LYS A 87 -22.96 -1.54 -0.92
N ARG A 88 -22.10 -2.00 -1.82
CA ARG A 88 -22.47 -2.81 -2.98
C ARG A 88 -22.65 -4.26 -2.54
N ARG A 89 -23.82 -4.84 -2.80
CA ARG A 89 -24.12 -6.25 -2.49
C ARG A 89 -23.53 -7.24 -3.50
N ASP A 90 -23.02 -6.74 -4.60
CA ASP A 90 -22.41 -7.47 -5.70
C ASP A 90 -20.87 -7.41 -5.66
N VAL A 91 -20.29 -6.77 -4.65
CA VAL A 91 -18.85 -6.66 -4.40
C VAL A 91 -18.55 -7.07 -2.97
N GLU A 92 -17.53 -7.89 -2.79
CA GLU A 92 -17.03 -8.33 -1.50
C GLU A 92 -15.56 -7.94 -1.35
N ILE A 93 -15.18 -7.47 -0.18
CA ILE A 93 -13.79 -7.10 0.15
C ILE A 93 -13.29 -8.07 1.21
N VAL A 94 -12.20 -8.77 0.89
CA VAL A 94 -11.49 -9.66 1.82
C VAL A 94 -10.11 -9.08 2.06
N ALA A 95 -9.71 -8.96 3.32
CA ALA A 95 -8.36 -8.54 3.68
C ALA A 95 -7.42 -9.74 3.64
N GLY A 96 -6.25 -9.57 3.03
CA GLY A 96 -5.21 -10.59 2.98
C GLY A 96 -3.91 -10.11 3.59
N VAL A 97 -3.37 -10.85 4.56
CA VAL A 97 -2.11 -10.56 5.22
C VAL A 97 -1.09 -11.67 4.98
N VAL A 98 0.14 -11.29 4.68
CA VAL A 98 1.25 -12.22 4.51
C VAL A 98 2.14 -12.15 5.74
N ASP A 99 2.45 -13.29 6.34
CA ASP A 99 3.43 -13.42 7.41
C ASP A 99 4.79 -13.80 6.83
N GLU A 100 5.73 -12.87 6.88
CA GLU A 100 7.08 -13.06 6.35
C GLU A 100 8.00 -13.82 7.33
N GLY A 101 7.58 -14.09 8.56
CA GLY A 101 8.38 -14.74 9.58
C GLY A 101 9.58 -13.88 9.99
N ILE A 102 9.35 -12.62 10.37
CA ILE A 102 10.35 -11.69 10.91
C ILE A 102 10.01 -11.44 12.37
N ASP A 103 10.86 -11.95 13.27
CA ASP A 103 10.62 -11.88 14.71
C ASP A 103 10.64 -10.45 15.23
N GLY A 104 9.75 -10.14 16.17
CA GLY A 104 9.61 -8.81 16.78
C GLY A 104 9.06 -7.71 15.85
N TYR A 105 8.96 -7.96 14.56
CA TYR A 105 8.42 -7.01 13.58
C TYR A 105 7.04 -7.41 13.09
N ARG A 106 6.87 -8.69 12.72
CA ARG A 106 5.68 -9.11 11.98
C ARG A 106 4.46 -9.30 12.88
N SER A 107 4.63 -9.89 14.06
CA SER A 107 3.51 -10.11 14.98
C SER A 107 2.79 -8.81 15.34
N PRO A 108 3.43 -7.73 15.84
CA PRO A 108 2.72 -6.48 16.15
C PRO A 108 2.04 -5.84 14.95
N SER A 109 2.59 -6.02 13.73
CA SER A 109 1.94 -5.49 12.53
C SER A 109 0.70 -6.29 12.12
N ILE A 110 0.68 -7.60 12.39
CA ILE A 110 -0.50 -8.46 12.18
C ILE A 110 -1.59 -8.13 13.21
N ASP A 111 -1.22 -7.91 14.47
CA ASP A 111 -2.17 -7.51 15.52
C ASP A 111 -2.93 -6.24 15.11
N CYS A 112 -2.25 -5.24 14.53
CA CYS A 112 -2.89 -4.06 13.97
C CYS A 112 -3.84 -4.38 12.80
N VAL A 113 -3.51 -5.37 11.96
CA VAL A 113 -4.40 -5.80 10.86
C VAL A 113 -5.65 -6.48 11.41
N GLU A 114 -5.51 -7.34 12.40
CA GLU A 114 -6.61 -8.05 13.06
C GLU A 114 -7.58 -7.05 13.72
N GLU A 115 -7.03 -6.08 14.45
CA GLU A 115 -7.82 -5.00 15.05
C GLU A 115 -8.55 -4.19 13.98
N LEU A 116 -7.87 -3.77 12.90
CA LEU A 116 -8.48 -3.01 11.81
C LEU A 116 -9.62 -3.79 11.14
N CYS A 117 -9.40 -5.06 10.82
CA CYS A 117 -10.41 -5.89 10.19
C CYS A 117 -11.62 -6.13 11.11
N SER A 118 -11.37 -6.33 12.41
CA SER A 118 -12.43 -6.45 13.42
C SER A 118 -13.27 -5.16 13.53
N MET A 119 -12.62 -3.98 13.55
CA MET A 119 -13.32 -2.68 13.57
C MET A 119 -14.20 -2.45 12.36
N MET A 120 -13.86 -3.03 11.22
CA MET A 120 -14.53 -2.81 9.94
C MET A 120 -15.47 -3.95 9.53
N ASP A 121 -15.54 -5.02 10.31
CA ASP A 121 -16.29 -6.26 10.00
C ASP A 121 -15.89 -6.82 8.62
N VAL A 122 -14.56 -6.91 8.37
CA VAL A 122 -13.99 -7.43 7.12
C VAL A 122 -13.32 -8.76 7.39
N GLU A 123 -13.60 -9.77 6.55
CA GLU A 123 -12.94 -11.07 6.61
C GLU A 123 -11.43 -10.90 6.41
N LEU A 124 -10.63 -11.54 7.29
CA LEU A 124 -9.18 -11.57 7.20
C LEU A 124 -8.67 -12.98 6.89
N VAL A 125 -7.90 -13.10 5.83
CA VAL A 125 -7.19 -14.33 5.47
C VAL A 125 -5.70 -14.12 5.62
N ARG A 126 -5.01 -15.07 6.27
CA ARG A 126 -3.58 -15.04 6.53
C ARG A 126 -2.86 -16.17 5.78
N ILE A 127 -1.64 -15.88 5.34
CA ILE A 127 -0.70 -16.86 4.77
C ILE A 127 0.71 -16.54 5.23
N GLY A 128 1.45 -17.56 5.67
CA GLY A 128 2.89 -17.48 5.92
C GLY A 128 3.71 -17.88 4.69
N TYR A 129 5.00 -17.55 4.68
CA TYR A 129 5.91 -18.04 3.66
C TYR A 129 6.05 -19.58 3.70
N GLU A 130 5.99 -20.16 4.89
CA GLU A 130 6.08 -21.60 5.09
C GLU A 130 4.89 -22.35 4.48
N ASP A 131 3.70 -21.73 4.44
CA ASP A 131 2.48 -22.33 3.87
C ASP A 131 2.58 -22.55 2.34
N ILE A 132 3.55 -21.91 1.69
CA ILE A 132 3.80 -22.02 0.25
C ILE A 132 5.19 -22.59 -0.06
N GLY A 133 5.84 -23.20 0.93
CA GLY A 133 7.11 -23.90 0.77
C GLY A 133 8.35 -23.01 0.81
N TYR A 134 8.25 -21.77 1.24
CA TYR A 134 9.39 -20.88 1.48
C TYR A 134 9.81 -20.89 2.95
N GLN A 135 11.05 -20.48 3.19
CA GLN A 135 11.57 -20.30 4.55
C GLN A 135 11.12 -18.93 5.10
N ARG A 136 11.06 -18.81 6.42
CA ARG A 136 10.90 -17.53 7.12
C ARG A 136 12.03 -16.57 6.73
N MET A 137 11.74 -15.27 6.64
CA MET A 137 12.76 -14.30 6.23
C MET A 137 13.99 -14.29 7.14
N ASP A 138 13.82 -14.48 8.43
CA ASP A 138 14.94 -14.56 9.36
C ASP A 138 15.88 -15.71 9.05
N GLU A 139 15.35 -16.84 8.58
CA GLU A 139 16.16 -18.00 8.14
C GLU A 139 16.82 -17.72 6.77
N VAL A 140 16.08 -17.10 5.84
CA VAL A 140 16.64 -16.73 4.54
C VAL A 140 17.86 -15.82 4.70
N VAL A 141 17.78 -14.83 5.60
CA VAL A 141 18.90 -13.90 5.86
C VAL A 141 20.14 -14.64 6.37
N LYS A 142 19.96 -15.65 7.25
CA LYS A 142 21.08 -16.47 7.77
C LYS A 142 21.77 -17.28 6.66
N ILE A 143 21.03 -17.78 5.68
CA ILE A 143 21.57 -18.64 4.63
C ILE A 143 22.01 -17.87 3.37
N MET A 144 21.72 -16.55 3.27
CA MET A 144 22.10 -15.73 2.11
C MET A 144 23.59 -15.83 1.73
N PRO A 145 24.57 -15.84 2.67
CA PRO A 145 25.96 -16.00 2.30
C PRO A 145 26.23 -17.33 1.54
N ALA A 146 25.65 -18.43 2.02
CA ALA A 146 25.78 -19.73 1.37
C ALA A 146 25.08 -19.79 0.00
N ILE A 147 23.98 -19.06 -0.16
CA ILE A 147 23.29 -18.91 -1.47
C ILE A 147 24.22 -18.17 -2.45
N ALA A 148 24.86 -17.08 -2.01
CA ALA A 148 25.77 -16.28 -2.83
C ALA A 148 27.03 -17.03 -3.26
N GLU A 149 27.52 -17.98 -2.44
CA GLU A 149 28.63 -18.86 -2.79
C GLU A 149 28.25 -19.86 -3.91
N LYS A 150 27.02 -20.39 -3.86
CA LYS A 150 26.53 -21.37 -4.84
C LYS A 150 25.95 -20.76 -6.11
N ASN A 151 25.48 -19.52 -6.02
CA ASN A 151 24.87 -18.79 -7.14
C ASN A 151 25.46 -17.40 -7.26
N PRO A 152 26.37 -17.17 -8.21
CA PRO A 152 26.99 -15.85 -8.43
C PRO A 152 25.99 -14.72 -8.66
N ASP A 153 24.83 -15.00 -9.25
CA ASP A 153 23.78 -14.01 -9.51
C ASP A 153 23.10 -13.51 -8.22
N ALA A 154 23.21 -14.29 -7.14
CA ALA A 154 22.72 -13.88 -5.82
C ALA A 154 23.72 -13.00 -5.04
N LYS A 155 24.96 -12.85 -5.56
CA LYS A 155 26.00 -12.06 -4.90
C LYS A 155 25.59 -10.59 -4.82
N GLY A 156 25.55 -10.04 -3.61
CA GLY A 156 25.15 -8.66 -3.37
C GLY A 156 23.63 -8.42 -3.38
N MET A 157 22.81 -9.47 -3.52
CA MET A 157 21.37 -9.32 -3.33
C MET A 157 21.03 -8.94 -1.88
N MET A 158 20.05 -8.07 -1.72
CA MET A 158 19.53 -7.66 -0.41
C MET A 158 18.38 -8.58 0.03
N PRO A 159 18.14 -8.75 1.35
CA PRO A 159 17.00 -9.51 1.87
C PRO A 159 15.67 -9.11 1.23
N CYS A 160 15.47 -7.82 0.97
CA CYS A 160 14.28 -7.29 0.33
C CYS A 160 14.02 -7.86 -1.08
N SER A 161 15.04 -8.35 -1.79
CA SER A 161 14.88 -8.98 -3.11
C SER A 161 14.15 -10.32 -2.99
N PHE A 162 14.54 -11.15 -2.04
CA PHE A 162 13.89 -12.43 -1.72
C PHE A 162 12.48 -12.19 -1.16
N CYS A 163 12.37 -11.34 -0.14
CA CYS A 163 11.10 -10.99 0.48
C CYS A 163 10.08 -10.47 -0.57
N GLY A 164 10.52 -9.64 -1.52
CA GLY A 164 9.66 -9.11 -2.57
C GLY A 164 9.12 -10.19 -3.53
N VAL A 165 9.89 -11.25 -3.79
CA VAL A 165 9.44 -12.41 -4.58
C VAL A 165 8.44 -13.24 -3.78
N PHE A 166 8.82 -13.64 -2.57
CA PHE A 166 7.98 -14.48 -1.71
C PHE A 166 6.64 -13.84 -1.40
N ARG A 167 6.64 -12.54 -1.05
CA ARG A 167 5.41 -11.79 -0.80
C ARG A 167 4.48 -11.76 -2.01
N ARG A 168 5.03 -11.59 -3.22
CA ARG A 168 4.21 -11.64 -4.45
C ARG A 168 3.58 -13.00 -4.68
N GLN A 169 4.32 -14.07 -4.45
CA GLN A 169 3.79 -15.43 -4.56
C GLN A 169 2.71 -15.70 -3.49
N SER A 170 2.97 -15.32 -2.23
CA SER A 170 2.00 -15.44 -1.15
C SER A 170 0.70 -14.69 -1.45
N LEU A 171 0.79 -13.46 -1.96
CA LEU A 171 -0.39 -12.69 -2.34
C LEU A 171 -1.15 -13.30 -3.53
N ASN A 172 -0.45 -13.88 -4.50
CA ASN A 172 -1.09 -14.60 -5.60
C ASN A 172 -1.83 -15.84 -5.09
N THR A 173 -1.20 -16.62 -4.19
CA THR A 173 -1.84 -17.77 -3.55
C THR A 173 -3.04 -17.36 -2.70
N LEU A 174 -2.96 -16.24 -1.97
CA LEU A 174 -4.12 -15.71 -1.25
C LEU A 174 -5.26 -15.34 -2.19
N ALA A 175 -4.94 -14.70 -3.31
CA ALA A 175 -5.94 -14.30 -4.31
C ALA A 175 -6.64 -15.53 -4.92
N GLU A 176 -5.89 -16.59 -5.18
CA GLU A 176 -6.42 -17.86 -5.66
C GLU A 176 -7.32 -18.53 -4.59
N LYS A 177 -6.81 -18.69 -3.36
CA LYS A 177 -7.57 -19.27 -2.23
C LYS A 177 -8.88 -18.53 -1.94
N THR A 178 -8.91 -17.23 -2.13
CA THR A 178 -10.09 -16.39 -1.91
C THR A 178 -10.95 -16.21 -3.15
N ASN A 179 -10.60 -16.80 -4.29
CA ASN A 179 -11.24 -16.57 -5.59
C ASN A 179 -11.35 -15.07 -5.93
N ALA A 180 -10.33 -14.28 -5.58
CA ALA A 180 -10.35 -12.85 -5.82
C ALA A 180 -10.23 -12.52 -7.30
N ARG A 181 -11.07 -11.62 -7.79
CA ARG A 181 -11.10 -11.13 -9.18
C ARG A 181 -10.22 -9.89 -9.39
N ALA A 182 -9.84 -9.24 -8.30
CA ALA A 182 -8.88 -8.15 -8.30
C ALA A 182 -8.11 -8.15 -6.98
N MET A 183 -6.87 -7.63 -7.01
CA MET A 183 -6.03 -7.46 -5.84
C MET A 183 -5.69 -5.98 -5.65
N ALA A 184 -6.06 -5.42 -4.49
CA ALA A 184 -5.74 -4.03 -4.15
C ALA A 184 -4.43 -3.94 -3.35
N LEU A 185 -3.55 -3.03 -3.78
CA LEU A 185 -2.26 -2.78 -3.15
C LEU A 185 -2.22 -1.36 -2.58
N GLY A 186 -1.68 -1.20 -1.38
CA GLY A 186 -1.62 0.06 -0.65
C GLY A 186 -0.49 1.03 -1.07
N HIS A 187 0.03 0.93 -2.29
CA HIS A 187 1.04 1.87 -2.76
C HIS A 187 0.44 3.26 -2.96
N ASN A 188 1.16 4.27 -2.48
CA ASN A 188 0.78 5.69 -2.57
C ASN A 188 1.54 6.41 -3.70
N LEU A 189 1.33 7.73 -3.86
CA LEU A 189 1.99 8.55 -4.88
C LEU A 189 3.51 8.55 -4.72
N ASP A 190 3.99 8.65 -3.49
CA ASP A 190 5.44 8.69 -3.18
C ASP A 190 6.11 7.35 -3.50
N ASP A 191 5.43 6.22 -3.23
CA ASP A 191 5.90 4.88 -3.64
C ASP A 191 6.01 4.74 -5.16
N MET A 192 5.05 5.30 -5.89
CA MET A 192 5.09 5.31 -7.36
C MET A 192 6.26 6.15 -7.86
N ALA A 193 6.46 7.35 -7.32
CA ALA A 193 7.58 8.23 -7.66
C ALA A 193 8.93 7.58 -7.35
N GLN A 194 9.09 6.96 -6.17
CA GLN A 194 10.29 6.21 -5.81
C GLN A 194 10.57 5.07 -6.79
N SER A 195 9.54 4.32 -7.17
CA SER A 195 9.67 3.19 -8.10
C SER A 195 10.11 3.65 -9.49
N ILE A 196 9.56 4.75 -10.00
CA ILE A 196 9.96 5.36 -11.27
C ILE A 196 11.42 5.81 -11.19
N LEU A 197 11.79 6.51 -10.13
CA LEU A 197 13.17 7.00 -9.93
C LEU A 197 14.18 5.83 -9.89
N MET A 198 13.86 4.76 -9.14
CA MET A 198 14.72 3.57 -9.06
C MET A 198 14.88 2.87 -10.41
N ASN A 199 13.79 2.75 -11.18
CA ASN A 199 13.83 2.13 -12.49
C ASN A 199 14.67 2.97 -13.48
N LEU A 200 14.54 4.30 -13.44
CA LEU A 200 15.36 5.21 -14.25
C LEU A 200 16.86 5.10 -13.91
N GLN A 201 17.20 5.08 -12.61
CA GLN A 201 18.58 4.93 -12.14
C GLN A 201 19.23 3.61 -12.60
N LYS A 202 18.44 2.56 -12.77
CA LYS A 202 18.90 1.23 -13.22
C LYS A 202 18.81 1.02 -14.73
N GLY A 203 18.22 1.95 -15.48
CA GLY A 203 17.92 1.76 -16.90
C GLY A 203 16.84 0.71 -17.18
N GLU A 204 16.02 0.35 -16.16
CA GLU A 204 14.98 -0.70 -16.26
C GLU A 204 13.68 -0.13 -16.84
N VAL A 205 13.68 0.24 -18.13
CA VAL A 205 12.53 0.82 -18.82
C VAL A 205 11.31 -0.11 -18.81
N GLU A 206 11.51 -1.41 -19.04
CA GLU A 206 10.43 -2.40 -19.03
C GLU A 206 9.69 -2.48 -17.69
N ARG A 207 10.41 -2.33 -16.57
CA ARG A 207 9.79 -2.29 -15.24
C ARG A 207 8.94 -1.04 -15.04
N SER A 208 9.34 0.08 -15.65
CA SER A 208 8.57 1.32 -15.60
C SER A 208 7.24 1.19 -16.35
N VAL A 209 7.24 0.50 -17.49
CA VAL A 209 6.02 0.21 -18.27
C VAL A 209 5.08 -0.73 -17.52
N ARG A 210 5.62 -1.63 -16.70
CA ARG A 210 4.85 -2.61 -15.91
C ARG A 210 4.41 -2.10 -14.53
N LEU A 211 4.51 -0.79 -14.26
CA LEU A 211 3.98 -0.24 -13.02
C LEU A 211 2.45 -0.38 -12.97
N ALA A 212 1.96 -0.93 -11.86
CA ALA A 212 0.51 -1.09 -11.64
C ALA A 212 -0.26 0.25 -11.82
N PRO A 213 -1.51 0.21 -12.26
CA PRO A 213 -2.43 -0.92 -12.27
C PRO A 213 -2.30 -1.82 -13.52
N HIS A 214 -2.54 -3.13 -13.34
CA HIS A 214 -2.47 -4.13 -14.41
C HIS A 214 -3.85 -4.52 -14.97
N THR A 215 -4.83 -3.64 -14.88
CA THR A 215 -6.19 -3.92 -15.33
C THR A 215 -6.37 -3.88 -16.84
N GLN A 216 -5.49 -3.18 -17.54
CA GLN A 216 -5.52 -3.07 -19.00
C GLN A 216 -4.67 -4.15 -19.71
N THR A 217 -3.74 -4.76 -18.98
CA THR A 217 -2.86 -5.83 -19.46
C THR A 217 -2.89 -6.98 -18.46
N PRO A 218 -3.98 -7.75 -18.40
CA PRO A 218 -4.09 -8.89 -17.49
C PRO A 218 -3.01 -9.92 -17.81
N ILE A 219 -2.47 -10.54 -16.77
CA ILE A 219 -1.55 -11.68 -16.88
C ILE A 219 -2.39 -12.92 -16.62
N ASP A 220 -2.35 -13.87 -17.55
CA ASP A 220 -3.12 -15.11 -17.46
C ASP A 220 -2.84 -15.84 -16.14
N GLY A 221 -3.91 -16.26 -15.46
CA GLY A 221 -3.84 -16.96 -14.17
C GLY A 221 -3.60 -16.07 -12.96
N LEU A 222 -3.49 -14.73 -13.12
CA LEU A 222 -3.32 -13.80 -12.00
C LEU A 222 -4.42 -12.73 -11.98
N PRO A 223 -4.97 -12.40 -10.81
CA PRO A 223 -5.94 -11.32 -10.71
C PRO A 223 -5.27 -9.97 -11.02
N PRO A 224 -5.95 -9.08 -11.74
CA PRO A 224 -5.44 -7.74 -12.01
C PRO A 224 -5.18 -6.98 -10.70
N ARG A 225 -4.07 -6.23 -10.66
CA ARG A 225 -3.68 -5.44 -9.51
C ARG A 225 -4.17 -4.02 -9.67
N ILE A 226 -4.87 -3.53 -8.65
CA ILE A 226 -5.31 -2.14 -8.54
C ILE A 226 -4.52 -1.43 -7.45
N VAL A 227 -4.34 -0.13 -7.61
CA VAL A 227 -3.57 0.72 -6.69
C VAL A 227 -4.42 1.95 -6.33
N PRO A 228 -5.35 1.82 -5.38
CA PRO A 228 -6.32 2.86 -5.08
C PRO A 228 -5.72 4.19 -4.63
N LEU A 229 -4.54 4.14 -3.99
CA LEU A 229 -3.88 5.32 -3.40
C LEU A 229 -2.79 5.94 -4.28
N ARG A 230 -2.57 5.48 -5.52
CA ARG A 230 -1.46 5.91 -6.38
C ARG A 230 -1.37 7.42 -6.65
N TRP A 231 -2.45 8.16 -6.46
CA TRP A 231 -2.51 9.62 -6.63
C TRP A 231 -2.64 10.37 -5.29
N ILE A 232 -2.45 9.69 -4.17
CA ILE A 232 -2.56 10.28 -2.84
C ILE A 232 -1.17 10.38 -2.23
N PRO A 233 -0.69 11.60 -1.89
CA PRO A 233 0.59 11.79 -1.22
C PRO A 233 0.65 11.06 0.15
N GLU A 234 1.81 10.53 0.49
CA GLU A 234 2.04 9.82 1.77
C GLU A 234 1.66 10.69 2.98
N GLN A 235 1.97 11.99 2.93
CA GLN A 235 1.63 12.94 3.99
C GLN A 235 0.12 13.01 4.25
N GLU A 236 -0.71 13.00 3.20
CA GLU A 236 -2.17 13.04 3.36
C GLU A 236 -2.71 11.75 3.95
N ILE A 237 -2.14 10.62 3.57
CA ILE A 237 -2.50 9.30 4.12
C ILE A 237 -2.16 9.24 5.60
N HIS A 238 -0.96 9.69 5.97
CA HIS A 238 -0.53 9.73 7.37
C HIS A 238 -1.45 10.62 8.21
N ALA A 239 -1.71 11.84 7.75
CA ALA A 239 -2.61 12.76 8.45
C ALA A 239 -4.03 12.18 8.60
N LEU A 240 -4.54 11.51 7.56
CA LEU A 240 -5.86 10.88 7.62
C LEU A 240 -5.89 9.69 8.58
N ALA A 241 -4.88 8.82 8.57
CA ALA A 241 -4.80 7.68 9.47
C ALA A 241 -4.80 8.11 10.94
N MET A 242 -4.04 9.16 11.27
CA MET A 242 -4.00 9.74 12.61
C MET A 242 -5.35 10.35 13.02
N VAL A 243 -5.97 11.13 12.14
CA VAL A 243 -7.30 11.77 12.40
C VAL A 243 -8.39 10.73 12.63
N MET A 244 -8.30 9.60 11.94
CA MET A 244 -9.30 8.53 12.04
C MET A 244 -9.03 7.56 13.18
N GLY A 245 -7.86 7.64 13.82
CA GLY A 245 -7.47 6.70 14.89
C GLY A 245 -7.39 5.25 14.40
N LEU A 246 -7.01 5.02 13.13
CA LEU A 246 -6.89 3.67 12.62
C LEU A 246 -5.68 2.97 13.25
N PRO A 247 -5.80 1.68 13.60
CA PRO A 247 -4.66 0.91 14.09
C PRO A 247 -3.67 0.69 12.94
N PHE A 248 -2.41 1.01 13.16
CA PHE A 248 -1.32 0.69 12.26
C PHE A 248 0.03 0.66 12.99
N PHE A 249 0.90 -0.19 12.53
CA PHE A 249 2.23 -0.42 13.09
C PHE A 249 3.25 0.59 12.53
N HIS A 250 4.06 1.18 13.42
CA HIS A 250 5.06 2.19 13.08
C HIS A 250 6.49 1.64 12.94
N GLY A 251 6.70 0.35 13.19
CA GLY A 251 8.03 -0.25 13.16
C GLY A 251 8.63 -0.33 11.76
N GLU A 252 9.95 -0.28 11.69
CA GLU A 252 10.70 -0.55 10.46
C GLU A 252 11.23 -2.00 10.47
N CYS A 253 11.24 -2.61 9.27
CA CYS A 253 11.75 -3.97 9.12
C CYS A 253 13.26 -4.01 9.44
N PRO A 254 13.72 -4.90 10.36
CA PRO A 254 15.13 -4.98 10.75
C PRO A 254 16.05 -5.35 9.58
N HIS A 255 15.53 -6.03 8.56
CA HIS A 255 16.28 -6.42 7.36
C HIS A 255 16.28 -5.35 6.24
N ALA A 256 15.68 -4.17 6.49
CA ALA A 256 15.63 -3.09 5.49
C ALA A 256 16.87 -2.19 5.48
N ALA A 257 17.81 -2.36 6.41
CA ALA A 257 19.04 -1.58 6.47
C ALA A 257 19.84 -1.71 5.16
N GLY A 258 20.19 -0.56 4.55
CA GLY A 258 20.89 -0.53 3.26
C GLY A 258 20.02 -0.81 2.03
N ALA A 259 18.71 -0.96 2.18
CA ALA A 259 17.83 -1.13 1.04
C ALA A 259 17.88 0.09 0.11
N GLN A 260 18.04 -0.15 -1.20
CA GLN A 260 18.14 0.90 -2.23
C GLN A 260 16.93 1.86 -2.20
N ARG A 261 15.75 1.38 -1.79
CA ARG A 261 14.54 2.21 -1.66
C ARG A 261 14.71 3.33 -0.63
N GLN A 262 15.56 3.16 0.38
CA GLN A 262 15.77 4.18 1.41
C GLN A 262 16.42 5.45 0.84
N ALA A 263 17.39 5.31 -0.07
CA ALA A 263 18.00 6.45 -0.75
C ALA A 263 16.99 7.19 -1.64
N SER A 264 16.18 6.46 -2.41
CA SER A 264 15.13 7.04 -3.27
C SER A 264 14.03 7.71 -2.44
N ARG A 265 13.66 7.13 -1.29
CA ARG A 265 12.70 7.71 -0.34
C ARG A 265 13.20 9.06 0.18
N ASN A 266 14.45 9.14 0.60
CA ASN A 266 15.04 10.41 1.07
C ASN A 266 15.05 11.47 -0.03
N THR A 267 15.34 11.10 -1.28
CA THR A 267 15.31 12.03 -2.42
C THR A 267 13.90 12.54 -2.70
N VAL A 268 12.89 11.66 -2.73
CA VAL A 268 11.48 12.05 -2.95
C VAL A 268 10.99 12.94 -1.82
N SER A 269 11.22 12.56 -0.56
CA SER A 269 10.82 13.38 0.60
C SER A 269 11.50 14.75 0.61
N TYR A 270 12.79 14.81 0.23
CA TYR A 270 13.53 16.08 0.14
C TYR A 270 13.00 17.02 -0.93
N THR A 271 12.58 16.49 -2.09
CA THR A 271 11.98 17.30 -3.15
C THR A 271 10.65 17.90 -2.73
N HIS A 272 9.84 17.17 -1.98
CA HIS A 272 8.60 17.71 -1.40
C HIS A 272 8.89 18.86 -0.41
N LEU A 273 9.89 18.75 0.45
CA LEU A 273 10.26 19.79 1.41
C LEU A 273 10.74 21.05 0.70
N ARG A 274 11.60 20.95 -0.33
CA ARG A 274 12.12 22.11 -1.08
C ARG A 274 11.10 22.78 -1.99
N ALA A 275 10.13 22.07 -2.51
CA ALA A 275 9.05 22.69 -3.30
C ALA A 275 8.26 23.73 -2.49
N HIS A 276 8.31 23.65 -1.15
CA HIS A 276 7.72 24.66 -0.25
C HIS A 276 8.60 25.89 -0.02
N GLU A 277 9.93 25.75 -0.16
CA GLU A 277 10.86 26.86 0.06
C GLU A 277 10.93 27.80 -1.16
N THR A 278 10.77 27.26 -2.38
CA THR A 278 10.85 28.04 -3.63
C THR A 278 9.61 28.87 -3.93
N LEU A 279 8.49 28.67 -3.22
CA LEU A 279 7.28 29.49 -3.35
C LEU A 279 7.28 30.74 -2.44
N ARG A 280 8.37 31.06 -1.76
CA ARG A 280 8.52 32.23 -0.89
C ARG A 280 9.32 33.38 -1.50
N TYR A 281 9.63 33.35 -2.82
CA TYR A 281 10.30 34.43 -3.53
C TYR A 281 9.44 34.93 -4.69
#